data_01b974236b701fd95c8039653e3e028c
#
_entry.id   01b974236b701fd95c8039653e3e028c
#
_cell.length_a   1.000
_cell.length_b   1.000
_cell.length_c   1.000
_cell.angle_alpha   90.00
_cell.angle_beta   90.00
_cell.angle_gamma   90.00
#
_symmetry.space_group_name_H-M   'P 1'
#
loop_
_entity.id
_entity.type
_entity.pdbx_description
1 polymer ?
#
loop_
_entity_poly.entity_id
_entity_poly.type
_entity_poly.pdbx_seq_one_letter_code
_entity_poly.pdbx_strand_id
1 'polypeptide(L)'
;MTETKSTSNVIINESRASTMGKVVFGMCGLSDPSLVSCGRFFPSKSLDFKEKLQYYSKHFGCIEIDSSSYAIPSKESIQSWLHSTTKEFIFHFKILSIFCGMSIDYRCLPTKIKEHLPDNGKKVSLNSLSEELQDKLWSIFNESIREVHAQNKLGTVIFQFQLSFYPNEKNRQYIKYCRSKLDANYNMAVEFRDRAWFSEAELGNTQEWCANNNLCLIAADDLEHEVLQGEKSTLGCDNPVQLPIILTGCSKYAYIRLHRRQGSNRLLSNKEVSMWSERLSEFAAINSSIPIYFLIGTDVDDQPILNRQKLYDALDEKLKLNWNKVFGSHDAKQLSLTNFFKRKEVKESKDSDKNEPKVSKR
;
A
#
# COMPACT_ATOMS: atom_id res chain seq x y z
N MET A 1 -21.73 -24.60 -40.78
CA MET A 1 -20.59 -24.15 -39.96
C MET A 1 -21.11 -23.07 -39.04
N THR A 2 -21.44 -23.46 -37.83
CA THR A 2 -22.00 -22.58 -36.80
C THR A 2 -20.87 -22.15 -35.88
N GLU A 3 -20.53 -20.85 -35.94
CA GLU A 3 -19.57 -20.22 -35.03
C GLU A 3 -20.16 -20.13 -33.62
N THR A 4 -19.62 -20.90 -32.73
CA THR A 4 -19.89 -20.76 -31.30
C THR A 4 -19.07 -19.58 -30.75
N LYS A 5 -19.73 -18.45 -30.51
CA LYS A 5 -19.19 -17.33 -29.72
C LYS A 5 -19.01 -17.78 -28.31
N SER A 6 -17.78 -17.99 -27.88
CA SER A 6 -17.39 -18.13 -26.46
C SER A 6 -17.55 -16.79 -25.76
N THR A 7 -18.66 -16.62 -25.07
CA THR A 7 -18.84 -15.55 -24.07
C THR A 7 -18.11 -15.99 -22.81
N SER A 8 -16.90 -15.47 -22.60
CA SER A 8 -16.23 -15.54 -21.30
C SER A 8 -17.01 -14.66 -20.31
N ASN A 9 -17.93 -15.27 -19.58
CA ASN A 9 -18.57 -14.66 -18.42
C ASN A 9 -17.48 -14.37 -17.38
N VAL A 10 -17.06 -13.11 -17.30
CA VAL A 10 -16.30 -12.61 -16.14
C VAL A 10 -17.25 -12.66 -14.97
N ILE A 11 -17.14 -13.68 -14.15
CA ILE A 11 -17.84 -13.77 -12.85
C ILE A 11 -17.25 -12.63 -12.02
N ILE A 12 -17.94 -11.49 -12.00
CA ILE A 12 -17.66 -10.42 -11.06
C ILE A 12 -18.08 -10.97 -9.70
N ASN A 13 -17.12 -11.31 -8.90
CA ASN A 13 -17.32 -11.91 -7.60
C ASN A 13 -18.15 -10.94 -6.73
N GLU A 14 -19.26 -11.39 -6.18
CA GLU A 14 -20.18 -10.57 -5.35
C GLU A 14 -19.47 -9.82 -4.22
N SER A 15 -18.37 -10.36 -3.70
CA SER A 15 -17.55 -9.71 -2.68
C SER A 15 -16.87 -8.42 -3.16
N ARG A 16 -16.49 -8.31 -4.44
CA ARG A 16 -15.92 -7.08 -5.01
C ARG A 16 -16.97 -6.05 -5.42
N ALA A 17 -18.20 -6.46 -5.68
CA ALA A 17 -19.29 -5.53 -6.02
C ALA A 17 -19.54 -4.50 -4.91
N SER A 18 -19.30 -4.84 -3.66
CA SER A 18 -19.48 -3.95 -2.51
C SER A 18 -18.43 -2.84 -2.39
N THR A 19 -17.28 -2.98 -3.05
CA THR A 19 -16.20 -1.98 -3.04
C THR A 19 -16.16 -1.11 -4.30
N MET A 20 -17.01 -1.38 -5.28
CA MET A 20 -17.04 -0.64 -6.54
C MET A 20 -17.43 0.82 -6.30
N GLY A 21 -16.62 1.75 -6.86
CA GLY A 21 -16.78 3.18 -6.66
C GLY A 21 -16.52 3.66 -5.21
N LYS A 22 -15.87 2.84 -4.37
CA LYS A 22 -15.60 3.14 -2.96
C LYS A 22 -14.12 3.31 -2.70
N VAL A 23 -13.80 4.13 -1.69
CA VAL A 23 -12.44 4.28 -1.17
C VAL A 23 -12.20 3.20 -0.12
N VAL A 24 -11.24 2.33 -0.39
CA VAL A 24 -10.80 1.27 0.52
C VAL A 24 -9.47 1.68 1.14
N PHE A 25 -9.51 2.04 2.40
CA PHE A 25 -8.31 2.46 3.13
C PHE A 25 -7.48 1.28 3.60
N GLY A 26 -6.15 1.45 3.53
CA GLY A 26 -5.15 0.55 4.06
C GLY A 26 -3.91 1.28 4.55
N MET A 27 -2.94 0.52 5.06
CA MET A 27 -1.61 1.00 5.47
C MET A 27 -0.52 0.23 4.72
N CYS A 28 0.67 0.83 4.63
CA CYS A 28 1.86 0.23 4.02
C CYS A 28 2.63 -0.63 5.04
N GLY A 29 1.95 -1.54 5.71
CA GLY A 29 2.52 -2.44 6.71
C GLY A 29 2.01 -2.20 8.15
N LEU A 30 2.38 -3.11 9.06
CA LEU A 30 2.02 -3.05 10.49
C LEU A 30 3.24 -3.16 11.41
N SER A 31 4.44 -3.09 10.83
CA SER A 31 5.67 -3.43 11.53
C SER A 31 6.39 -2.22 12.12
N ASP A 32 5.84 -1.00 11.96
CA ASP A 32 6.47 0.19 12.53
C ASP A 32 6.50 0.11 14.06
N PRO A 33 7.70 0.18 14.69
CA PRO A 33 7.83 0.07 16.13
C PRO A 33 7.09 1.18 16.89
N SER A 34 6.99 2.40 16.32
CA SER A 34 6.33 3.53 16.97
C SER A 34 4.81 3.33 17.07
N LEU A 35 4.19 2.74 16.04
CA LEU A 35 2.77 2.38 16.05
C LEU A 35 2.42 1.41 17.19
N VAL A 36 3.33 0.45 17.46
CA VAL A 36 3.14 -0.51 18.56
C VAL A 36 3.44 0.13 19.90
N SER A 37 4.56 0.85 20.00
CA SER A 37 5.04 1.42 21.28
C SER A 37 4.16 2.55 21.80
N CYS A 38 3.53 3.33 20.92
CA CYS A 38 2.62 4.40 21.35
C CYS A 38 1.39 3.89 22.11
N GLY A 39 0.98 2.62 21.88
CA GLY A 39 -0.12 1.97 22.61
C GLY A 39 -1.49 2.60 22.37
N ARG A 40 -1.65 3.40 21.31
CA ARG A 40 -2.89 4.12 21.02
C ARG A 40 -3.79 3.41 20.01
N PHE A 41 -3.23 2.57 19.15
CA PHE A 41 -4.02 1.80 18.18
C PHE A 41 -4.28 0.38 18.64
N PHE A 42 -3.23 -0.42 18.85
CA PHE A 42 -3.38 -1.80 19.26
C PHE A 42 -3.80 -1.93 20.74
N PRO A 43 -4.67 -2.92 21.07
CA PRO A 43 -5.13 -3.13 22.46
C PRO A 43 -4.01 -3.58 23.42
N SER A 44 -2.94 -4.18 22.88
CA SER A 44 -1.74 -4.60 23.62
C SER A 44 -0.49 -4.41 22.78
N LYS A 45 0.63 -4.13 23.45
CA LYS A 45 1.97 -4.04 22.83
C LYS A 45 2.59 -5.42 22.55
N SER A 46 2.09 -6.46 23.20
CA SER A 46 2.61 -7.83 23.11
C SER A 46 1.98 -8.68 21.99
N LEU A 47 1.08 -8.10 21.18
CA LEU A 47 0.44 -8.83 20.09
C LEU A 47 1.48 -9.29 19.07
N ASP A 48 1.38 -10.54 18.62
CA ASP A 48 2.10 -11.03 17.46
C ASP A 48 1.56 -10.44 16.14
N PHE A 49 2.18 -10.76 15.01
CA PHE A 49 1.77 -10.20 13.73
C PHE A 49 0.36 -10.66 13.33
N LYS A 50 0.01 -11.91 13.62
CA LYS A 50 -1.32 -12.48 13.33
C LYS A 50 -2.40 -11.77 14.11
N GLU A 51 -2.20 -11.57 15.40
CA GLU A 51 -3.13 -10.85 16.28
C GLU A 51 -3.28 -9.38 15.88
N LYS A 52 -2.15 -8.72 15.52
CA LYS A 52 -2.17 -7.36 14.98
C LYS A 52 -2.98 -7.29 13.68
N LEU A 53 -2.79 -8.21 12.76
CA LEU A 53 -3.50 -8.25 11.49
C LEU A 53 -5.00 -8.52 11.71
N GLN A 54 -5.35 -9.42 12.61
CA GLN A 54 -6.74 -9.70 12.98
C GLN A 54 -7.43 -8.48 13.60
N TYR A 55 -6.73 -7.72 14.44
CA TYR A 55 -7.25 -6.46 14.97
C TYR A 55 -7.36 -5.40 13.87
N TYR A 56 -6.31 -5.21 13.09
CA TYR A 56 -6.21 -4.25 12.01
C TYR A 56 -7.32 -4.41 10.96
N SER A 57 -7.60 -5.64 10.55
CA SER A 57 -8.63 -5.95 9.54
C SER A 57 -10.06 -5.59 9.96
N LYS A 58 -10.28 -5.28 11.24
CA LYS A 58 -11.55 -4.72 11.73
C LYS A 58 -11.68 -3.22 11.48
N HIS A 59 -10.60 -2.54 11.10
CA HIS A 59 -10.54 -1.09 10.93
C HIS A 59 -10.17 -0.66 9.50
N PHE A 60 -9.51 -1.54 8.74
CA PHE A 60 -9.02 -1.28 7.39
C PHE A 60 -9.46 -2.40 6.44
N GLY A 61 -9.76 -2.04 5.20
CA GLY A 61 -10.25 -2.99 4.19
C GLY A 61 -9.14 -3.66 3.39
N CYS A 62 -7.92 -3.13 3.45
CA CYS A 62 -6.77 -3.67 2.75
C CYS A 62 -5.46 -3.39 3.50
N ILE A 63 -4.41 -4.08 3.09
CA ILE A 63 -3.05 -3.86 3.58
C ILE A 63 -2.05 -4.01 2.42
N GLU A 64 -0.98 -3.22 2.45
CA GLU A 64 0.21 -3.47 1.64
C GLU A 64 1.24 -4.24 2.47
N ILE A 65 1.67 -5.39 1.97
CA ILE A 65 2.75 -6.18 2.56
C ILE A 65 4.08 -5.64 2.03
N ASP A 66 4.55 -4.57 2.63
CA ASP A 66 5.81 -3.90 2.24
C ASP A 66 7.04 -4.79 2.48
N SER A 67 6.97 -5.65 3.51
CA SER A 67 8.03 -6.60 3.85
C SER A 67 8.33 -7.62 2.75
N SER A 68 7.39 -7.89 1.84
CA SER A 68 7.61 -8.78 0.70
C SER A 68 8.63 -8.24 -0.32
N SER A 69 8.95 -6.95 -0.23
CA SER A 69 10.05 -6.35 -1.01
C SER A 69 11.45 -6.76 -0.53
N TYR A 70 11.56 -7.22 0.70
CA TYR A 70 12.81 -7.69 1.31
C TYR A 70 12.93 -9.21 1.31
N ALA A 71 11.84 -9.93 1.54
CA ALA A 71 11.82 -11.39 1.53
C ALA A 71 10.46 -11.91 1.07
N ILE A 72 10.46 -12.94 0.22
CA ILE A 72 9.24 -13.60 -0.24
C ILE A 72 8.55 -14.27 0.96
N PRO A 73 7.25 -14.01 1.20
CA PRO A 73 6.53 -14.61 2.31
C PRO A 73 6.49 -16.14 2.23
N SER A 74 6.61 -16.80 3.37
CA SER A 74 6.45 -18.25 3.44
C SER A 74 4.97 -18.65 3.28
N LYS A 75 4.74 -19.90 2.91
CA LYS A 75 3.39 -20.47 2.78
C LYS A 75 2.63 -20.39 4.11
N GLU A 76 3.31 -20.67 5.20
CA GLU A 76 2.75 -20.62 6.56
C GLU A 76 2.31 -19.19 6.94
N SER A 77 3.12 -18.19 6.58
CA SER A 77 2.77 -16.80 6.77
C SER A 77 1.51 -16.42 5.98
N ILE A 78 1.46 -16.76 4.71
CA ILE A 78 0.29 -16.52 3.85
C ILE A 78 -0.97 -17.18 4.42
N GLN A 79 -0.90 -18.44 4.80
CA GLN A 79 -2.03 -19.14 5.40
C GLN A 79 -2.48 -18.49 6.71
N SER A 80 -1.54 -18.12 7.57
CA SER A 80 -1.84 -17.40 8.81
C SER A 80 -2.57 -16.08 8.54
N TRP A 81 -2.14 -15.30 7.55
CA TRP A 81 -2.77 -14.03 7.19
C TRP A 81 -4.18 -14.21 6.61
N LEU A 82 -4.36 -15.19 5.75
CA LEU A 82 -5.65 -15.52 5.16
C LEU A 82 -6.69 -15.94 6.21
N HIS A 83 -6.28 -16.74 7.20
CA HIS A 83 -7.13 -17.14 8.31
C HIS A 83 -7.44 -16.01 9.32
N SER A 84 -6.60 -14.98 9.35
CA SER A 84 -6.73 -13.87 10.30
C SER A 84 -7.62 -12.74 9.80
N THR A 85 -8.10 -12.82 8.55
CA THR A 85 -8.84 -11.73 7.89
C THR A 85 -10.14 -12.25 7.25
N THR A 86 -11.14 -11.38 7.13
CA THR A 86 -12.40 -11.71 6.45
C THR A 86 -12.17 -11.99 4.96
N LYS A 87 -13.17 -12.59 4.29
CA LYS A 87 -13.09 -12.92 2.85
C LYS A 87 -12.98 -11.68 1.95
N GLU A 88 -13.46 -10.53 2.43
CA GLU A 88 -13.45 -9.25 1.68
C GLU A 88 -12.14 -8.47 1.84
N PHE A 89 -11.30 -8.86 2.81
CA PHE A 89 -10.05 -8.17 3.07
C PHE A 89 -9.02 -8.39 1.95
N ILE A 90 -8.38 -7.31 1.49
CA ILE A 90 -7.49 -7.32 0.33
C ILE A 90 -6.03 -7.15 0.75
N PHE A 91 -5.18 -7.98 0.20
CA PHE A 91 -3.73 -7.90 0.32
C PHE A 91 -3.12 -7.36 -0.96
N HIS A 92 -2.24 -6.39 -0.83
CA HIS A 92 -1.34 -5.91 -1.87
C HIS A 92 0.08 -6.31 -1.52
N PHE A 93 0.88 -6.71 -2.48
CA PHE A 93 2.26 -7.15 -2.23
C PHE A 93 3.24 -6.28 -2.99
N LYS A 94 4.27 -5.76 -2.30
CA LYS A 94 5.43 -5.24 -3.03
C LYS A 94 6.22 -6.40 -3.60
N ILE A 95 6.57 -6.26 -4.88
CA ILE A 95 7.46 -7.24 -5.51
C ILE A 95 8.83 -7.24 -4.80
N LEU A 96 9.52 -8.35 -4.78
CA LEU A 96 10.88 -8.43 -4.26
C LEU A 96 11.76 -7.39 -4.97
N SER A 97 12.44 -6.54 -4.20
CA SER A 97 13.09 -5.32 -4.71
C SER A 97 14.19 -5.57 -5.76
N ILE A 98 14.72 -6.79 -5.83
CA ILE A 98 15.64 -7.20 -6.87
C ILE A 98 15.04 -7.07 -8.28
N PHE A 99 13.73 -7.28 -8.42
CA PHE A 99 13.00 -7.11 -9.67
C PHE A 99 12.75 -5.63 -10.05
N CYS A 100 12.99 -4.71 -9.11
CA CYS A 100 12.96 -3.27 -9.36
C CYS A 100 14.36 -2.67 -9.55
N GLY A 101 15.37 -3.50 -9.84
CA GLY A 101 16.74 -3.08 -10.11
C GLY A 101 17.59 -2.87 -8.85
N MET A 102 17.10 -3.23 -7.66
CA MET A 102 17.88 -3.15 -6.43
C MET A 102 18.74 -4.40 -6.23
N SER A 103 19.87 -4.23 -5.53
CA SER A 103 20.64 -5.37 -5.02
C SER A 103 20.14 -5.71 -3.60
N ILE A 104 19.84 -6.98 -3.34
CA ILE A 104 19.38 -7.48 -2.06
C ILE A 104 20.45 -8.28 -1.32
N ASP A 105 20.31 -8.38 0.00
CA ASP A 105 21.19 -9.23 0.79
C ASP A 105 20.98 -10.71 0.41
N TYR A 106 22.07 -11.49 0.29
CA TYR A 106 22.02 -12.92 0.02
C TYR A 106 21.05 -13.67 0.96
N ARG A 107 21.01 -13.27 2.24
CA ARG A 107 20.14 -13.89 3.25
C ARG A 107 18.63 -13.73 2.94
N CYS A 108 18.26 -12.71 2.20
CA CYS A 108 16.88 -12.41 1.79
C CYS A 108 16.40 -13.29 0.62
N LEU A 109 17.31 -13.96 -0.07
CA LEU A 109 16.95 -14.88 -1.16
C LEU A 109 16.32 -16.17 -0.62
N PRO A 110 15.36 -16.75 -1.37
CA PRO A 110 14.85 -18.10 -1.06
C PRO A 110 15.96 -19.15 -1.01
N THR A 111 15.84 -20.15 -0.13
CA THR A 111 16.82 -21.24 0.01
C THR A 111 17.13 -21.90 -1.32
N LYS A 112 16.11 -22.19 -2.13
CA LYS A 112 16.26 -22.80 -3.48
C LYS A 112 17.09 -21.98 -4.46
N ILE A 113 17.29 -20.68 -4.22
CA ILE A 113 18.17 -19.82 -5.01
C ILE A 113 19.56 -19.80 -4.38
N LYS A 114 19.63 -19.69 -3.04
CA LYS A 114 20.91 -19.67 -2.28
C LYS A 114 21.77 -20.91 -2.52
N GLU A 115 21.17 -22.07 -2.69
CA GLU A 115 21.86 -23.34 -2.97
C GLU A 115 22.75 -23.31 -4.23
N HIS A 116 22.48 -22.37 -5.15
CA HIS A 116 23.21 -22.19 -6.41
C HIS A 116 24.18 -21.00 -6.38
N LEU A 117 24.35 -20.33 -5.24
CA LEU A 117 25.14 -19.12 -5.13
C LEU A 117 26.14 -19.24 -3.96
N PRO A 118 27.37 -18.71 -4.11
CA PRO A 118 28.29 -18.64 -2.98
C PRO A 118 27.80 -17.61 -1.95
N ASP A 119 27.81 -18.00 -0.67
CA ASP A 119 27.65 -17.04 0.42
C ASP A 119 28.98 -16.32 0.66
N ASN A 120 29.12 -15.17 0.01
CA ASN A 120 30.32 -14.32 0.12
C ASN A 120 30.03 -12.99 0.83
N GLY A 121 28.87 -12.85 1.49
CA GLY A 121 28.43 -11.65 2.19
C GLY A 121 28.12 -10.45 1.27
N LYS A 122 28.11 -10.66 -0.05
CA LYS A 122 27.81 -9.60 -1.02
C LYS A 122 26.32 -9.50 -1.30
N LYS A 123 25.87 -8.31 -1.69
CA LYS A 123 24.53 -8.12 -2.23
C LYS A 123 24.42 -8.78 -3.61
N VAL A 124 23.23 -9.32 -3.89
CA VAL A 124 22.91 -10.00 -5.15
C VAL A 124 22.01 -9.09 -5.98
N SER A 125 22.37 -8.86 -7.23
CA SER A 125 21.54 -8.16 -8.22
C SER A 125 20.88 -9.18 -9.17
N LEU A 126 19.77 -8.82 -9.80
CA LEU A 126 19.09 -9.72 -10.74
C LEU A 126 20.01 -10.15 -11.88
N ASN A 127 20.80 -9.21 -12.42
CA ASN A 127 21.74 -9.47 -13.53
C ASN A 127 22.92 -10.36 -13.14
N SER A 128 23.17 -10.59 -11.84
CA SER A 128 24.20 -11.53 -11.39
C SER A 128 23.71 -12.98 -11.30
N LEU A 129 22.39 -13.20 -11.50
CA LEU A 129 21.78 -14.51 -11.57
C LEU A 129 21.74 -15.00 -13.02
N SER A 130 21.92 -16.31 -13.24
CA SER A 130 21.62 -16.92 -14.54
C SER A 130 20.13 -16.76 -14.88
N GLU A 131 19.78 -16.80 -16.16
CA GLU A 131 18.38 -16.72 -16.61
C GLU A 131 17.51 -17.78 -15.92
N GLU A 132 18.01 -18.99 -15.77
CA GLU A 132 17.32 -20.07 -15.07
C GLU A 132 17.01 -19.71 -13.60
N LEU A 133 17.96 -19.11 -12.89
CA LEU A 133 17.78 -18.68 -11.50
C LEU A 133 16.83 -17.47 -11.41
N GLN A 134 16.87 -16.56 -12.39
CA GLN A 134 15.90 -15.47 -12.47
C GLN A 134 14.48 -16.02 -12.65
N ASP A 135 14.27 -16.94 -13.58
CA ASP A 135 12.96 -17.57 -13.83
C ASP A 135 12.48 -18.39 -12.63
N LYS A 136 13.38 -19.08 -11.96
CA LYS A 136 13.08 -19.80 -10.72
C LYS A 136 12.66 -18.83 -9.60
N LEU A 137 13.31 -17.67 -9.48
CA LEU A 137 12.95 -16.65 -8.50
C LEU A 137 11.58 -16.03 -8.79
N TRP A 138 11.26 -15.75 -10.06
CA TRP A 138 9.91 -15.32 -10.49
C TRP A 138 8.84 -16.36 -10.16
N SER A 139 9.12 -17.62 -10.45
CA SER A 139 8.21 -18.73 -10.13
C SER A 139 7.93 -18.83 -8.63
N ILE A 140 8.97 -18.72 -7.79
CA ILE A 140 8.83 -18.76 -6.33
C ILE A 140 7.95 -17.59 -5.84
N PHE A 141 8.14 -16.39 -6.38
CA PHE A 141 7.30 -15.26 -6.02
C PHE A 141 5.83 -15.47 -6.42
N ASN A 142 5.58 -15.82 -7.67
CA ASN A 142 4.21 -16.07 -8.16
C ASN A 142 3.50 -17.16 -7.34
N GLU A 143 4.22 -18.25 -7.03
CA GLU A 143 3.70 -19.36 -6.24
C GLU A 143 3.36 -18.92 -4.80
N SER A 144 4.19 -18.06 -4.19
CA SER A 144 4.00 -17.64 -2.79
C SER A 144 2.66 -16.93 -2.53
N ILE A 145 2.15 -16.17 -3.52
CA ILE A 145 0.90 -15.42 -3.39
C ILE A 145 -0.28 -16.06 -4.11
N ARG A 146 -0.10 -17.26 -4.69
CA ARG A 146 -1.14 -17.95 -5.45
C ARG A 146 -2.39 -18.22 -4.61
N GLU A 147 -2.22 -18.63 -3.36
CA GLU A 147 -3.35 -18.92 -2.47
C GLU A 147 -4.16 -17.65 -2.14
N VAL A 148 -3.48 -16.50 -2.00
CA VAL A 148 -4.15 -15.20 -1.81
C VAL A 148 -5.01 -14.86 -3.03
N HIS A 149 -4.51 -15.11 -4.23
CA HIS A 149 -5.26 -14.92 -5.47
C HIS A 149 -6.44 -15.90 -5.56
N ALA A 150 -6.21 -17.19 -5.27
CA ALA A 150 -7.25 -18.22 -5.33
C ALA A 150 -8.43 -17.94 -4.39
N GLN A 151 -8.19 -17.26 -3.26
CA GLN A 151 -9.22 -16.81 -2.34
C GLN A 151 -9.81 -15.43 -2.70
N ASN A 152 -9.47 -14.86 -3.86
CA ASN A 152 -9.87 -13.52 -4.33
C ASN A 152 -9.47 -12.37 -3.39
N LYS A 153 -8.43 -12.56 -2.59
CA LYS A 153 -7.89 -11.55 -1.67
C LYS A 153 -6.67 -10.81 -2.21
N LEU A 154 -6.15 -11.17 -3.37
CA LEU A 154 -5.04 -10.46 -4.01
C LEU A 154 -5.55 -9.20 -4.70
N GLY A 155 -5.09 -8.04 -4.25
CA GLY A 155 -5.37 -6.74 -4.88
C GLY A 155 -4.46 -6.49 -6.07
N THR A 156 -3.19 -6.16 -5.81
CA THR A 156 -2.18 -5.89 -6.84
C THR A 156 -0.78 -6.21 -6.34
N VAL A 157 0.14 -6.44 -7.27
CA VAL A 157 1.59 -6.48 -7.04
C VAL A 157 2.19 -5.13 -7.43
N ILE A 158 2.93 -4.52 -6.50
CA ILE A 158 3.46 -3.17 -6.60
C ILE A 158 4.93 -3.22 -6.99
N PHE A 159 5.26 -2.56 -8.09
CA PHE A 159 6.62 -2.34 -8.58
C PHE A 159 7.01 -0.89 -8.33
N GLN A 160 7.85 -0.66 -7.32
CA GLN A 160 8.38 0.65 -7.00
C GLN A 160 9.78 0.80 -7.57
N PHE A 161 9.92 1.57 -8.66
CA PHE A 161 11.17 1.81 -9.33
C PHE A 161 11.95 2.96 -8.72
N GLN A 162 13.29 2.87 -8.73
CA GLN A 162 14.20 3.83 -8.14
C GLN A 162 14.33 5.12 -8.96
N LEU A 163 14.94 6.16 -8.36
CA LEU A 163 15.22 7.45 -9.02
C LEU A 163 15.99 7.33 -10.33
N SER A 164 16.87 6.34 -10.46
CA SER A 164 17.64 6.09 -11.68
C SER A 164 16.81 5.46 -12.82
N PHE A 165 15.54 5.15 -12.56
CA PHE A 165 14.66 4.50 -13.53
C PHE A 165 13.80 5.57 -14.26
N TYR A 166 14.43 6.31 -15.17
CA TYR A 166 13.83 7.39 -15.96
C TYR A 166 13.11 6.86 -17.23
N PRO A 167 12.21 7.64 -17.87
CA PRO A 167 11.48 7.22 -19.06
C PRO A 167 12.41 7.10 -20.27
N ASN A 168 12.59 5.87 -20.72
CA ASN A 168 13.26 5.54 -21.98
C ASN A 168 12.74 4.17 -22.46
N GLU A 169 13.05 3.83 -23.70
CA GLU A 169 12.57 2.57 -24.29
C GLU A 169 13.08 1.34 -23.54
N LYS A 170 14.36 1.32 -23.12
CA LYS A 170 14.93 0.20 -22.36
C LYS A 170 14.14 -0.06 -21.07
N ASN A 171 13.82 0.98 -20.31
CA ASN A 171 13.08 0.86 -19.05
C ASN A 171 11.63 0.45 -19.29
N ARG A 172 11.00 0.95 -20.36
CA ARG A 172 9.66 0.52 -20.77
C ARG A 172 9.64 -0.96 -21.15
N GLN A 173 10.63 -1.44 -21.92
CA GLN A 173 10.77 -2.85 -22.26
C GLN A 173 11.03 -3.70 -21.01
N TYR A 174 11.79 -3.20 -20.05
CA TYR A 174 12.00 -3.91 -18.78
C TYR A 174 10.70 -4.07 -17.99
N ILE A 175 9.84 -3.04 -17.94
CA ILE A 175 8.52 -3.19 -17.30
C ILE A 175 7.67 -4.22 -18.01
N LYS A 176 7.66 -4.23 -19.35
CA LYS A 176 6.98 -5.28 -20.13
C LYS A 176 7.51 -6.67 -19.83
N TYR A 177 8.82 -6.82 -19.71
CA TYR A 177 9.45 -8.07 -19.24
C TYR A 177 8.94 -8.45 -17.86
N CYS A 178 8.95 -7.54 -16.88
CA CYS A 178 8.40 -7.80 -15.55
C CYS A 178 6.92 -8.23 -15.61
N ARG A 179 6.10 -7.57 -16.45
CA ARG A 179 4.70 -7.95 -16.65
C ARG A 179 4.57 -9.35 -17.24
N SER A 180 5.43 -9.76 -18.17
CA SER A 180 5.40 -11.09 -18.78
C SER A 180 5.83 -12.21 -17.81
N LYS A 181 6.65 -11.90 -16.81
CA LYS A 181 7.11 -12.85 -15.78
C LYS A 181 6.16 -12.97 -14.59
N LEU A 182 5.41 -11.92 -14.29
CA LEU A 182 4.35 -11.96 -13.28
C LEU A 182 3.16 -12.75 -13.83
N ASP A 183 2.52 -13.58 -13.00
CA ASP A 183 1.34 -14.35 -13.42
C ASP A 183 0.31 -13.43 -14.11
N ALA A 184 -0.24 -13.88 -15.24
CA ALA A 184 -1.13 -13.09 -16.08
C ALA A 184 -2.42 -12.65 -15.36
N ASN A 185 -2.84 -13.43 -14.37
CA ASN A 185 -4.03 -13.14 -13.57
C ASN A 185 -3.77 -12.12 -12.44
N TYR A 186 -2.51 -11.82 -12.12
CA TYR A 186 -2.19 -10.84 -11.08
C TYR A 186 -2.20 -9.43 -11.66
N ASN A 187 -2.82 -8.52 -10.92
CA ASN A 187 -2.77 -7.11 -11.26
C ASN A 187 -1.37 -6.56 -10.96
N MET A 188 -0.91 -5.62 -11.77
CA MET A 188 0.37 -4.94 -11.60
C MET A 188 0.17 -3.43 -11.46
N ALA A 189 0.75 -2.84 -10.44
CA ALA A 189 0.83 -1.40 -10.26
C ALA A 189 2.29 -0.95 -10.28
N VAL A 190 2.54 0.23 -10.87
CA VAL A 190 3.89 0.81 -10.99
C VAL A 190 3.95 2.15 -10.29
N GLU A 191 5.00 2.35 -9.51
CA GLU A 191 5.33 3.62 -8.86
C GLU A 191 6.67 4.10 -9.38
N PHE A 192 6.68 5.26 -10.00
CA PHE A 192 7.89 5.92 -10.46
C PHE A 192 8.35 6.97 -9.47
N ARG A 193 9.66 6.99 -9.20
CA ARG A 193 10.30 7.97 -8.32
C ARG A 193 11.02 9.06 -9.10
N ASP A 194 11.39 8.80 -10.34
CA ASP A 194 12.00 9.80 -11.22
C ASP A 194 10.93 10.73 -11.80
N ARG A 195 11.19 12.04 -11.72
CA ARG A 195 10.26 13.08 -12.15
C ARG A 195 10.05 13.14 -13.64
N ALA A 196 11.00 12.66 -14.42
CA ALA A 196 10.92 12.72 -15.87
C ALA A 196 9.69 11.97 -16.38
N TRP A 197 9.18 10.95 -15.66
CA TRP A 197 7.91 10.27 -15.98
C TRP A 197 6.67 11.19 -15.89
N PHE A 198 6.80 12.29 -15.16
CA PHE A 198 5.71 13.23 -14.88
C PHE A 198 5.96 14.62 -15.47
N SER A 199 6.98 14.79 -16.29
CA SER A 199 7.24 16.04 -16.99
C SER A 199 6.11 16.35 -17.96
N GLU A 200 5.86 17.63 -18.25
CA GLU A 200 4.81 18.08 -19.16
C GLU A 200 4.87 17.35 -20.52
N ALA A 201 6.08 17.13 -21.04
CA ALA A 201 6.29 16.45 -22.32
C ALA A 201 6.05 14.93 -22.25
N GLU A 202 6.17 14.29 -21.09
CA GLU A 202 6.16 12.83 -20.95
C GLU A 202 4.91 12.29 -20.25
N LEU A 203 4.22 13.08 -19.44
CA LEU A 203 3.11 12.62 -18.61
C LEU A 203 2.00 11.94 -19.44
N GLY A 204 1.56 12.55 -20.54
CA GLY A 204 0.56 11.98 -21.43
C GLY A 204 0.96 10.61 -21.96
N ASN A 205 2.20 10.50 -22.45
CA ASN A 205 2.78 9.26 -22.94
C ASN A 205 2.85 8.19 -21.83
N THR A 206 3.22 8.59 -20.61
CA THR A 206 3.30 7.68 -19.46
C THR A 206 1.92 7.11 -19.10
N GLN A 207 0.89 7.96 -19.03
CA GLN A 207 -0.48 7.55 -18.72
C GLN A 207 -1.03 6.60 -19.79
N GLU A 208 -0.94 6.98 -21.06
CA GLU A 208 -1.40 6.16 -22.18
C GLU A 208 -0.65 4.82 -22.24
N TRP A 209 0.66 4.85 -22.06
CA TRP A 209 1.48 3.65 -22.06
C TRP A 209 1.11 2.69 -20.92
N CYS A 210 0.89 3.20 -19.71
CA CYS A 210 0.42 2.39 -18.59
C CYS A 210 -0.95 1.77 -18.90
N ALA A 211 -1.89 2.54 -19.41
CA ALA A 211 -3.22 2.06 -19.79
C ALA A 211 -3.16 0.96 -20.83
N ASN A 212 -2.39 1.17 -21.92
CA ASN A 212 -2.23 0.21 -23.03
C ASN A 212 -1.54 -1.10 -22.59
N ASN A 213 -0.79 -1.10 -21.50
CA ASN A 213 -0.14 -2.28 -20.94
C ASN A 213 -0.86 -2.87 -19.70
N ASN A 214 -2.09 -2.43 -19.41
CA ASN A 214 -2.88 -2.84 -18.23
C ASN A 214 -2.14 -2.67 -16.90
N LEU A 215 -1.37 -1.58 -16.78
CA LEU A 215 -0.67 -1.21 -15.56
C LEU A 215 -1.44 -0.11 -14.83
N CYS A 216 -1.55 -0.22 -13.52
CA CYS A 216 -2.03 0.88 -12.69
C CYS A 216 -0.85 1.81 -12.34
N LEU A 217 -0.88 3.06 -12.82
CA LEU A 217 0.06 4.08 -12.36
C LEU A 217 -0.36 4.50 -10.96
N ILE A 218 0.55 4.32 -9.99
CA ILE A 218 0.30 4.69 -8.59
C ILE A 218 0.38 6.21 -8.44
N ALA A 219 -0.67 6.79 -7.83
CA ALA A 219 -0.63 8.17 -7.36
C ALA A 219 0.12 8.23 -6.03
N ALA A 220 1.37 8.70 -6.07
CA ALA A 220 2.19 8.87 -4.87
C ALA A 220 2.10 10.32 -4.38
N ASP A 221 1.81 10.52 -3.10
CA ASP A 221 1.78 11.82 -2.42
C ASP A 221 2.90 11.91 -1.40
N ASP A 222 3.93 12.68 -1.73
CA ASP A 222 5.07 13.02 -0.87
C ASP A 222 4.86 14.42 -0.27
N LEU A 223 3.90 14.64 0.45
CA LEU A 223 3.35 15.83 1.10
C LEU A 223 4.22 17.13 1.14
N GLU A 224 3.58 18.23 0.84
CA GLU A 224 4.18 19.57 0.62
C GLU A 224 5.11 20.05 1.76
N HIS A 225 4.81 19.75 3.03
CA HIS A 225 5.65 20.23 4.14
C HIS A 225 6.99 19.52 4.28
N GLU A 226 7.17 18.34 3.71
CA GLU A 226 8.50 17.67 3.65
C GLU A 226 9.46 18.44 2.74
N VAL A 227 8.92 19.19 1.79
CA VAL A 227 9.65 20.08 0.88
C VAL A 227 10.08 21.38 1.57
N LEU A 228 9.22 21.90 2.47
CA LEU A 228 9.41 23.22 3.09
C LEU A 228 10.45 23.23 4.23
N GLN A 229 10.81 22.09 4.80
CA GLN A 229 11.70 22.01 5.97
C GLN A 229 13.20 21.92 5.63
N GLY A 230 13.59 22.03 4.37
CA GLY A 230 14.99 21.98 3.94
C GLY A 230 15.66 20.61 4.15
N GLU A 231 14.90 19.61 4.54
CA GLU A 231 15.37 18.23 4.63
C GLU A 231 15.47 17.64 3.22
N LYS A 232 16.55 16.88 2.97
CA LYS A 232 16.72 16.18 1.69
C LYS A 232 15.48 15.35 1.42
N SER A 233 14.79 15.66 0.33
CA SER A 233 13.65 14.88 -0.13
C SER A 233 14.02 13.40 -0.16
N THR A 234 13.07 12.52 0.16
CA THR A 234 13.21 11.07 -0.05
C THR A 234 13.56 10.73 -1.50
N LEU A 235 13.48 11.72 -2.39
CA LEU A 235 13.82 11.65 -3.81
C LEU A 235 15.29 11.97 -4.11
N GLY A 236 16.11 12.33 -3.09
CA GLY A 236 17.56 12.49 -3.24
C GLY A 236 18.02 13.68 -4.10
N CYS A 237 17.18 14.67 -4.35
CA CYS A 237 17.56 15.88 -5.10
C CYS A 237 17.73 17.09 -4.19
N ASP A 238 18.67 17.97 -4.54
CA ASP A 238 19.01 19.16 -3.76
C ASP A 238 17.89 20.23 -3.71
N ASN A 239 16.93 20.15 -4.63
CA ASN A 239 15.70 20.93 -4.64
C ASN A 239 14.48 19.99 -4.61
N PRO A 240 13.93 19.69 -3.45
CA PRO A 240 12.79 18.81 -3.34
C PRO A 240 11.54 19.48 -3.92
N VAL A 241 11.23 19.22 -5.17
CA VAL A 241 9.93 19.52 -5.77
C VAL A 241 9.06 18.27 -5.64
N GLN A 242 7.92 18.41 -5.06
CA GLN A 242 6.93 17.34 -4.92
C GLN A 242 6.62 16.71 -6.29
N LEU A 243 6.53 15.38 -6.35
CA LEU A 243 6.00 14.71 -7.53
C LEU A 243 4.54 15.13 -7.73
N PRO A 244 4.09 15.36 -8.97
CA PRO A 244 2.69 15.66 -9.21
C PRO A 244 1.83 14.46 -8.83
N ILE A 245 0.71 14.70 -8.14
CA ILE A 245 -0.23 13.64 -7.78
C ILE A 245 -1.10 13.36 -9.00
N ILE A 246 -0.85 12.25 -9.66
CA ILE A 246 -1.56 11.83 -10.87
C ILE A 246 -2.45 10.64 -10.54
N LEU A 247 -3.74 10.89 -10.40
CA LEU A 247 -4.74 9.86 -10.11
C LEU A 247 -5.47 9.48 -11.41
N THR A 248 -5.00 8.42 -12.07
CA THR A 248 -5.62 7.90 -13.29
C THR A 248 -6.25 6.52 -13.09
N GLY A 249 -5.67 5.70 -12.20
CA GLY A 249 -6.07 4.30 -12.08
C GLY A 249 -5.81 3.47 -13.34
N CYS A 250 -6.43 2.33 -13.38
CA CYS A 250 -6.53 1.46 -14.56
C CYS A 250 -7.98 0.97 -14.69
N SER A 251 -8.28 0.14 -15.69
CA SER A 251 -9.64 -0.38 -15.91
C SER A 251 -10.23 -1.19 -14.73
N LYS A 252 -9.40 -1.60 -13.78
CA LYS A 252 -9.81 -2.48 -12.67
C LYS A 252 -9.82 -1.81 -11.31
N TYR A 253 -8.98 -0.79 -11.08
CA TYR A 253 -8.83 -0.10 -9.80
C TYR A 253 -7.97 1.15 -9.91
N ALA A 254 -8.02 2.02 -8.91
CA ALA A 254 -7.03 3.07 -8.69
C ALA A 254 -6.22 2.77 -7.42
N TYR A 255 -4.98 3.22 -7.38
CA TYR A 255 -4.07 2.99 -6.26
C TYR A 255 -3.35 4.27 -5.86
N ILE A 256 -3.47 4.62 -4.60
CA ILE A 256 -2.89 5.82 -4.01
C ILE A 256 -1.97 5.41 -2.87
N ARG A 257 -0.79 6.00 -2.79
CA ARG A 257 0.14 5.87 -1.67
C ARG A 257 0.44 7.26 -1.10
N LEU A 258 0.01 7.47 0.13
CA LEU A 258 0.33 8.65 0.90
C LEU A 258 1.67 8.42 1.60
N HIS A 259 2.73 9.03 1.07
CA HIS A 259 4.07 8.93 1.65
C HIS A 259 4.38 10.16 2.49
N ARG A 260 4.82 9.91 3.73
CA ARG A 260 5.48 10.88 4.59
C ARG A 260 6.54 10.15 5.37
N ARG A 261 7.79 10.28 4.98
CA ARG A 261 8.86 9.46 5.55
C ARG A 261 9.84 10.24 6.44
N GLN A 262 9.73 11.58 6.47
CA GLN A 262 10.63 12.45 7.23
C GLN A 262 9.85 13.23 8.29
N GLY A 263 10.56 13.57 9.37
CA GLY A 263 9.98 14.32 10.49
C GLY A 263 9.01 13.52 11.35
N SER A 264 8.63 14.12 12.47
CA SER A 264 7.71 13.52 13.46
C SER A 264 6.25 13.89 13.22
N ASN A 265 5.97 14.98 12.51
CA ASN A 265 4.61 15.38 12.18
C ASN A 265 4.24 14.96 10.77
N ARG A 266 3.47 13.89 10.66
CA ARG A 266 3.01 13.31 9.41
C ARG A 266 1.48 13.38 9.25
N LEU A 267 0.85 14.27 10.00
CA LEU A 267 -0.59 14.50 9.92
C LEU A 267 -0.92 15.41 8.73
N LEU A 268 -1.98 15.03 8.00
CA LEU A 268 -2.59 15.87 7.00
C LEU A 268 -3.19 17.13 7.64
N SER A 269 -2.93 18.28 7.05
CA SER A 269 -3.66 19.52 7.33
C SER A 269 -5.09 19.43 6.80
N ASN A 270 -5.96 20.31 7.30
CA ASN A 270 -7.34 20.37 6.80
C ASN A 270 -7.39 20.71 5.29
N LYS A 271 -6.46 21.55 4.80
CA LYS A 271 -6.34 21.87 3.37
C LYS A 271 -6.02 20.62 2.53
N GLU A 272 -5.04 19.82 2.95
CA GLU A 272 -4.68 18.58 2.26
C GLU A 272 -5.83 17.58 2.27
N VAL A 273 -6.55 17.47 3.39
CA VAL A 273 -7.74 16.61 3.51
C VAL A 273 -8.84 17.05 2.53
N SER A 274 -9.13 18.36 2.42
CA SER A 274 -10.11 18.88 1.45
C SER A 274 -9.67 18.59 0.02
N MET A 275 -8.41 18.87 -0.32
CA MET A 275 -7.86 18.61 -1.66
C MET A 275 -7.96 17.12 -2.05
N TRP A 276 -7.73 16.20 -1.10
CA TRP A 276 -7.91 14.77 -1.35
C TRP A 276 -9.38 14.38 -1.51
N SER A 277 -10.28 14.94 -0.69
CA SER A 277 -11.72 14.68 -0.81
C SER A 277 -12.26 15.11 -2.17
N GLU A 278 -11.91 16.32 -2.63
CA GLU A 278 -12.27 16.84 -3.95
C GLU A 278 -11.74 15.96 -5.07
N ARG A 279 -10.43 15.64 -5.07
CA ARG A 279 -9.78 14.79 -6.06
C ARG A 279 -10.40 13.41 -6.15
N LEU A 280 -10.75 12.80 -5.02
CA LEU A 280 -11.42 11.50 -4.97
C LEU A 280 -12.84 11.56 -5.52
N SER A 281 -13.58 12.66 -5.24
CA SER A 281 -14.93 12.85 -5.74
C SER A 281 -14.96 13.07 -7.25
N GLU A 282 -14.03 13.87 -7.79
CA GLU A 282 -13.85 14.09 -9.24
C GLU A 282 -13.48 12.80 -9.95
N PHE A 283 -12.49 12.06 -9.43
CA PHE A 283 -12.08 10.79 -10.01
C PHE A 283 -13.23 9.78 -10.04
N ALA A 284 -13.95 9.63 -8.95
CA ALA A 284 -15.04 8.66 -8.83
C ALA A 284 -16.28 9.04 -9.66
N ALA A 285 -16.48 10.32 -9.96
CA ALA A 285 -17.56 10.76 -10.86
C ALA A 285 -17.39 10.16 -12.27
N ILE A 286 -16.14 9.98 -12.71
CA ILE A 286 -15.80 9.41 -14.01
C ILE A 286 -15.63 7.89 -13.92
N ASN A 287 -15.13 7.37 -12.78
CA ASN A 287 -14.69 5.99 -12.59
C ASN A 287 -15.50 5.26 -11.49
N SER A 288 -16.84 5.35 -11.55
CA SER A 288 -17.74 4.79 -10.52
C SER A 288 -17.74 3.26 -10.42
N SER A 289 -17.16 2.57 -11.40
CA SER A 289 -17.18 1.11 -11.50
C SER A 289 -15.94 0.40 -10.94
N ILE A 290 -14.96 1.15 -10.43
CA ILE A 290 -13.72 0.57 -9.89
C ILE A 290 -13.47 0.97 -8.44
N PRO A 291 -12.84 0.11 -7.61
CA PRO A 291 -12.42 0.48 -6.25
C PRO A 291 -11.21 1.41 -6.30
N ILE A 292 -11.10 2.25 -5.27
CA ILE A 292 -9.95 3.15 -5.05
C ILE A 292 -9.24 2.68 -3.79
N TYR A 293 -8.05 2.10 -3.93
CA TYR A 293 -7.21 1.71 -2.79
C TYR A 293 -6.36 2.90 -2.34
N PHE A 294 -6.51 3.30 -1.09
CA PHE A 294 -5.78 4.42 -0.51
C PHE A 294 -4.91 3.93 0.65
N LEU A 295 -3.61 3.81 0.39
CA LEU A 295 -2.62 3.27 1.32
C LEU A 295 -1.87 4.40 2.02
N ILE A 296 -1.89 4.36 3.36
CA ILE A 296 -1.30 5.39 4.20
C ILE A 296 0.04 4.89 4.75
N GLY A 297 1.12 5.52 4.31
CA GLY A 297 2.50 5.26 4.71
C GLY A 297 3.10 6.38 5.55
N THR A 298 2.32 6.91 6.50
CA THR A 298 2.74 8.00 7.40
C THR A 298 3.19 7.46 8.76
N ASP A 299 4.16 6.55 8.74
CA ASP A 299 4.54 5.64 9.82
C ASP A 299 5.24 6.35 11.01
N VAL A 300 4.49 7.13 11.79
CA VAL A 300 4.89 7.67 13.11
C VAL A 300 3.72 7.51 14.05
N ASP A 301 3.89 6.75 15.10
CA ASP A 301 2.87 6.49 16.12
C ASP A 301 1.52 6.04 15.50
N ASP A 302 0.43 6.64 15.93
CA ASP A 302 -0.93 6.41 15.41
C ASP A 302 -1.34 7.37 14.27
N GLN A 303 -0.41 8.14 13.72
CA GLN A 303 -0.74 9.13 12.69
C GLN A 303 -1.36 8.53 11.40
N PRO A 304 -0.99 7.32 10.96
CA PRO A 304 -1.70 6.70 9.83
C PRO A 304 -3.20 6.51 10.11
N ILE A 305 -3.55 6.17 11.35
CA ILE A 305 -4.95 5.97 11.76
C ILE A 305 -5.68 7.31 11.82
N LEU A 306 -5.02 8.34 12.35
CA LEU A 306 -5.57 9.70 12.42
C LEU A 306 -5.80 10.28 11.02
N ASN A 307 -4.86 10.11 10.10
CA ASN A 307 -5.00 10.54 8.71
C ASN A 307 -6.14 9.79 8.00
N ARG A 308 -6.24 8.46 8.20
CA ARG A 308 -7.37 7.69 7.69
C ARG A 308 -8.71 8.25 8.18
N GLN A 309 -8.80 8.57 9.48
CA GLN A 309 -10.04 9.09 10.04
C GLN A 309 -10.41 10.45 9.43
N LYS A 310 -9.46 11.39 9.38
CA LYS A 310 -9.69 12.71 8.76
C LYS A 310 -10.16 12.59 7.32
N LEU A 311 -9.50 11.74 6.53
CA LEU A 311 -9.87 11.51 5.13
C LEU A 311 -11.25 10.88 5.03
N TYR A 312 -11.56 9.85 5.82
CA TYR A 312 -12.85 9.17 5.80
C TYR A 312 -14.01 10.11 6.17
N ASP A 313 -13.82 10.97 7.17
CA ASP A 313 -14.84 11.92 7.61
C ASP A 313 -15.14 12.97 6.53
N ALA A 314 -14.12 13.36 5.77
CA ALA A 314 -14.25 14.33 4.69
C ALA A 314 -14.78 13.75 3.36
N LEU A 315 -14.85 12.44 3.20
CA LEU A 315 -15.36 11.82 1.97
C LEU A 315 -16.86 12.03 1.79
N ASP A 316 -17.28 12.18 0.54
CA ASP A 316 -18.68 12.02 0.15
C ASP A 316 -19.24 10.68 0.63
N GLU A 317 -20.49 10.64 1.09
CA GLU A 317 -21.13 9.40 1.56
C GLU A 317 -21.16 8.30 0.48
N LYS A 318 -21.30 8.68 -0.79
CA LYS A 318 -21.26 7.73 -1.92
C LYS A 318 -19.93 7.00 -2.07
N LEU A 319 -18.81 7.59 -1.57
CA LEU A 319 -17.46 7.01 -1.63
C LEU A 319 -17.13 6.19 -0.38
N LYS A 320 -17.91 6.33 0.69
CA LYS A 320 -17.70 5.59 1.93
C LYS A 320 -18.08 4.13 1.76
N LEU A 321 -17.20 3.26 2.19
CA LEU A 321 -17.45 1.83 2.24
C LEU A 321 -18.48 1.53 3.36
N ASN A 322 -19.55 0.80 3.03
CA ASN A 322 -20.45 0.31 4.07
C ASN A 322 -19.78 -0.83 4.83
N TRP A 323 -19.10 -0.47 5.92
CA TRP A 323 -18.27 -1.39 6.70
C TRP A 323 -19.04 -2.62 7.19
N ASN A 324 -20.21 -2.40 7.78
CA ASN A 324 -21.04 -3.49 8.33
C ASN A 324 -21.52 -4.47 7.25
N LYS A 325 -21.81 -3.97 6.04
CA LYS A 325 -22.23 -4.80 4.92
C LYS A 325 -21.07 -5.64 4.37
N VAL A 326 -19.87 -5.09 4.36
CA VAL A 326 -18.69 -5.71 3.73
C VAL A 326 -17.96 -6.64 4.69
N PHE A 327 -17.76 -6.22 5.94
CA PHE A 327 -16.95 -6.95 6.93
C PHE A 327 -17.76 -7.59 8.06
N GLY A 328 -19.09 -7.52 8.00
CA GLY A 328 -19.99 -8.03 9.01
C GLY A 328 -20.19 -7.06 10.20
N SER A 329 -21.30 -7.25 10.93
CA SER A 329 -21.57 -6.47 12.14
C SER A 329 -20.69 -7.01 13.28
N HIS A 330 -19.53 -6.43 13.45
CA HIS A 330 -18.84 -6.50 14.75
C HIS A 330 -19.40 -5.42 15.65
N ASP A 331 -19.47 -5.70 16.97
CA ASP A 331 -20.05 -4.79 17.96
C ASP A 331 -19.76 -3.32 17.65
N ALA A 332 -20.79 -2.56 17.30
CA ALA A 332 -20.69 -1.15 16.90
C ALA A 332 -20.02 -0.27 17.97
N LYS A 333 -19.97 -0.73 19.24
CA LYS A 333 -19.25 -0.08 20.33
C LYS A 333 -17.73 -0.18 20.21
N GLN A 334 -17.20 -1.14 19.46
CA GLN A 334 -15.74 -1.36 19.32
C GLN A 334 -15.17 -0.78 18.02
N LEU A 335 -16.01 -0.50 17.04
CA LEU A 335 -15.62 -0.10 15.67
C LEU A 335 -15.58 1.41 15.44
N SER A 336 -16.11 2.21 16.34
CA SER A 336 -16.01 3.66 16.25
C SER A 336 -14.61 4.09 16.66
N LEU A 337 -13.79 4.51 15.68
CA LEU A 337 -12.57 5.26 15.95
C LEU A 337 -12.86 6.49 16.81
N THR A 338 -14.11 7.00 16.80
CA THR A 338 -14.64 8.04 17.69
C THR A 338 -14.56 7.64 19.18
N ASN A 339 -14.76 6.36 19.51
CA ASN A 339 -14.58 5.89 20.89
C ASN A 339 -13.09 5.78 21.28
N PHE A 340 -12.22 5.65 20.31
CA PHE A 340 -10.76 5.71 20.49
C PHE A 340 -10.33 7.13 20.90
N PHE A 341 -10.88 8.17 20.26
CA PHE A 341 -10.59 9.57 20.61
C PHE A 341 -11.18 9.98 21.95
N LYS A 342 -12.40 9.57 22.31
CA LYS A 342 -12.99 9.82 23.62
C LYS A 342 -12.18 9.22 24.77
N ARG A 343 -11.53 8.06 24.56
CA ARG A 343 -10.61 7.47 25.56
C ARG A 343 -9.32 8.28 25.71
N LYS A 344 -8.89 9.01 24.69
CA LYS A 344 -7.72 9.89 24.75
C LYS A 344 -7.98 11.12 25.60
N GLU A 345 -9.12 11.83 25.38
CA GLU A 345 -9.52 12.98 26.16
C GLU A 345 -9.65 12.67 27.66
N VAL A 346 -10.21 11.51 28.02
CA VAL A 346 -10.35 11.08 29.42
C VAL A 346 -9.01 10.71 30.07
N LYS A 347 -7.99 10.26 29.32
CA LYS A 347 -6.66 9.99 29.85
C LYS A 347 -5.84 11.26 30.04
N GLU A 348 -5.89 12.18 29.10
CA GLU A 348 -5.17 13.45 29.18
C GLU A 348 -5.73 14.33 30.32
N SER A 349 -7.05 14.30 30.59
CA SER A 349 -7.64 14.99 31.74
C SER A 349 -7.28 14.37 33.12
N LYS A 350 -7.01 13.06 33.14
CA LYS A 350 -6.59 12.39 34.39
C LYS A 350 -5.10 12.53 34.74
N ASP A 351 -4.27 12.77 33.72
CA ASP A 351 -2.83 13.00 33.90
C ASP A 351 -2.51 14.48 34.20
N SER A 352 -3.37 15.43 33.80
CA SER A 352 -3.26 16.85 34.17
C SER A 352 -3.59 17.10 35.64
N ASP A 353 -4.50 16.33 36.24
CA ASP A 353 -4.88 16.47 37.66
C ASP A 353 -3.84 15.89 38.66
N LYS A 354 -2.81 15.19 38.16
CA LYS A 354 -1.76 14.60 39.03
C LYS A 354 -0.51 15.46 39.18
N ASN A 355 -0.39 16.58 38.48
CA ASN A 355 0.80 17.43 38.42
C ASN A 355 0.65 18.81 39.10
N GLU A 356 -0.28 19.02 40.04
CA GLU A 356 -0.24 20.21 40.85
C GLU A 356 0.82 20.07 41.96
N PRO A 357 1.81 20.96 42.07
CA PRO A 357 2.81 20.92 43.11
C PRO A 357 2.16 21.32 44.46
N LYS A 358 2.23 20.41 45.42
CA LYS A 358 1.85 20.71 46.79
C LYS A 358 2.72 21.87 47.32
N VAL A 359 2.15 23.07 47.40
CA VAL A 359 2.75 24.20 48.09
C VAL A 359 2.77 23.91 49.57
N SER A 360 3.94 23.63 50.11
CA SER A 360 4.20 23.51 51.53
C SER A 360 4.16 24.89 52.16
N LYS A 361 3.17 25.14 53.01
CA LYS A 361 3.20 26.26 53.95
C LYS A 361 4.16 25.94 55.08
N ARG A 362 5.23 26.70 55.15
CA ARG A 362 5.94 27.06 56.39
C ARG A 362 6.25 28.55 56.33
#